data_697d481536a21c5090eace4509934fc8
#
_entry.id   697d481536a21c5090eace4509934fc8
#
_cell.length_a   1.000
_cell.length_b   1.000
_cell.length_c   1.000
_cell.angle_alpha   90.00
_cell.angle_beta   90.00
_cell.angle_gamma   90.00
#
_symmetry.space_group_name_H-M   'P 1'
#
loop_
_entity.id
_entity.type
_entity.pdbx_description
1 polymer ?
#
loop_
_entity_poly.entity_id
_entity_poly.type
_entity_poly.pdbx_seq_one_letter_code
_entity_poly.pdbx_strand_id
1 'polypeptide(L)'
;QVTTCEMAVVEPARLFESMVRGRSFEEVPYIASRVCGICSSSHVVTDLRAIEQVFGVEVTDRTEALRELLLYGSYLQNHGTHLFVFAAPDFLGHKSVFPLAEGNPELFERALGLKALGNELCTLVGGRSIHPITAVVGGFTHEISADEYLRLAEAMDATREFALASVDLFRDFDTVDV
;
A
#
# COMPACT_ATOMS: atom_id res chain seq x y z
N GLN A 1 -27.61 -7.86 16.60
CA GLN A 1 -28.11 -7.41 15.30
C GLN A 1 -27.91 -5.90 15.20
N VAL A 2 -27.14 -5.42 14.22
CA VAL A 2 -27.00 -3.96 13.96
C VAL A 2 -28.34 -3.45 13.39
N THR A 3 -28.91 -2.45 14.01
CA THR A 3 -30.21 -1.85 13.59
C THR A 3 -30.04 -0.50 12.92
N THR A 4 -28.93 0.18 13.20
CA THR A 4 -28.63 1.49 12.62
C THR A 4 -27.11 1.63 12.45
N CYS A 5 -26.68 2.19 11.32
CA CYS A 5 -25.28 2.56 11.08
C CYS A 5 -25.27 3.95 10.45
N GLU A 6 -24.67 4.92 11.14
CA GLU A 6 -24.55 6.30 10.66
C GLU A 6 -23.08 6.69 10.53
N MET A 7 -22.72 7.28 9.40
CA MET A 7 -21.39 7.84 9.16
C MET A 7 -21.48 9.36 9.02
N ALA A 8 -20.78 10.08 9.90
CA ALA A 8 -20.67 11.52 9.84
C ALA A 8 -19.30 11.93 9.34
N VAL A 9 -19.25 12.68 8.23
CA VAL A 9 -18.00 13.24 7.68
C VAL A 9 -17.74 14.59 8.35
N VAL A 10 -16.66 14.65 9.12
CA VAL A 10 -16.28 15.87 9.90
C VAL A 10 -15.23 16.72 9.20
N GLU A 11 -14.60 16.21 8.13
CA GLU A 11 -13.62 16.94 7.33
C GLU A 11 -14.22 17.40 5.98
N PRO A 12 -13.77 18.56 5.45
CA PRO A 12 -14.30 19.10 4.19
C PRO A 12 -13.83 18.28 3.00
N ALA A 13 -14.63 17.32 2.53
CA ALA A 13 -14.37 16.51 1.31
C ALA A 13 -14.19 17.38 0.05
N ARG A 14 -14.73 18.58 0.04
CA ARG A 14 -14.67 19.52 -1.10
C ARG A 14 -13.30 20.13 -1.33
N LEU A 15 -12.36 20.01 -0.40
CA LEU A 15 -10.99 20.52 -0.61
C LEU A 15 -10.34 19.80 -1.80
N PHE A 16 -10.45 18.47 -1.85
CA PHE A 16 -9.91 17.68 -2.97
C PHE A 16 -10.57 18.07 -4.30
N GLU A 17 -11.90 18.21 -4.34
CA GLU A 17 -12.61 18.65 -5.52
C GLU A 17 -12.09 20.01 -6.04
N SER A 18 -11.82 20.95 -5.15
CA SER A 18 -11.29 22.26 -5.53
C SER A 18 -9.84 22.19 -6.04
N MET A 19 -9.04 21.24 -5.55
CA MET A 19 -7.66 21.05 -6.00
C MET A 19 -7.57 20.47 -7.41
N VAL A 20 -8.48 19.59 -7.79
CA VAL A 20 -8.47 18.92 -9.10
C VAL A 20 -9.22 19.72 -10.17
N ARG A 21 -10.12 20.61 -9.77
CA ARG A 21 -10.91 21.42 -10.73
C ARG A 21 -10.00 22.32 -11.56
N GLY A 22 -10.11 22.20 -12.90
CA GLY A 22 -9.30 22.97 -13.87
C GLY A 22 -7.90 22.42 -14.08
N ARG A 23 -7.56 21.27 -13.50
CA ARG A 23 -6.30 20.55 -13.76
C ARG A 23 -6.41 19.69 -15.01
N SER A 24 -5.25 19.42 -15.64
CA SER A 24 -5.20 18.42 -16.70
C SER A 24 -5.36 17.02 -16.12
N PHE A 25 -5.85 16.08 -16.93
CA PHE A 25 -5.99 14.69 -16.51
C PHE A 25 -4.64 14.06 -16.12
N GLU A 26 -3.54 14.55 -16.65
CA GLU A 26 -2.19 14.09 -16.31
C GLU A 26 -1.76 14.52 -14.89
N GLU A 27 -2.26 15.65 -14.39
CA GLU A 27 -1.95 16.14 -13.06
C GLU A 27 -2.77 15.45 -11.96
N VAL A 28 -3.98 14.97 -12.27
CA VAL A 28 -4.91 14.43 -11.28
C VAL A 28 -4.32 13.25 -10.49
N PRO A 29 -3.68 12.21 -11.09
CA PRO A 29 -3.10 11.11 -10.34
C PRO A 29 -2.02 11.54 -9.34
N TYR A 30 -1.23 12.57 -9.67
CA TYR A 30 -0.22 13.11 -8.75
C TYR A 30 -0.84 13.83 -7.57
N ILE A 31 -1.92 14.59 -7.79
CA ILE A 31 -2.66 15.27 -6.73
C ILE A 31 -3.34 14.23 -5.84
N ALA A 32 -4.05 13.27 -6.42
CA ALA A 32 -4.76 12.22 -5.70
C ALA A 32 -3.82 11.34 -4.86
N SER A 33 -2.62 11.05 -5.36
CA SER A 33 -1.62 10.32 -4.60
C SER A 33 -1.24 11.01 -3.29
N ARG A 34 -1.41 12.33 -3.19
CA ARG A 34 -1.06 13.13 -2.00
C ARG A 34 -2.17 13.21 -0.96
N VAL A 35 -3.36 12.71 -1.26
CA VAL A 35 -4.46 12.62 -0.29
C VAL A 35 -4.09 11.67 0.85
N CYS A 36 -3.35 10.62 0.55
CA CYS A 36 -2.97 9.60 1.53
C CYS A 36 -1.58 9.05 1.22
N GLY A 37 -0.67 9.09 2.17
CA GLY A 37 0.67 8.53 2.00
C GLY A 37 0.69 6.99 1.95
N ILE A 38 -0.15 6.34 2.77
CA ILE A 38 -0.16 4.88 2.92
C ILE A 38 -0.83 4.20 1.72
N CYS A 39 -1.92 4.79 1.19
CA CYS A 39 -2.70 4.22 0.09
C CYS A 39 -2.51 4.95 -1.26
N SER A 40 -1.42 5.68 -1.41
CA SER A 40 -1.14 6.50 -2.60
C SER A 40 -1.13 5.70 -3.90
N SER A 41 -0.65 4.46 -3.89
CA SER A 41 -0.66 3.57 -5.06
C SER A 41 -2.09 3.24 -5.51
N SER A 42 -3.00 3.00 -4.56
CA SER A 42 -4.41 2.74 -4.86
C SER A 42 -5.09 3.96 -5.49
N HIS A 43 -4.81 5.17 -4.96
CA HIS A 43 -5.32 6.41 -5.58
C HIS A 43 -4.85 6.55 -7.02
N VAL A 44 -3.54 6.41 -7.26
CA VAL A 44 -2.96 6.54 -8.62
C VAL A 44 -3.57 5.52 -9.58
N VAL A 45 -3.61 4.24 -9.22
CA VAL A 45 -4.13 3.19 -10.10
C VAL A 45 -5.62 3.39 -10.38
N THR A 46 -6.40 3.80 -9.38
CA THR A 46 -7.83 4.08 -9.54
C THR A 46 -8.06 5.25 -10.50
N ASP A 47 -7.33 6.35 -10.33
CA ASP A 47 -7.44 7.50 -11.20
C ASP A 47 -7.04 7.19 -12.64
N LEU A 48 -5.94 6.46 -12.83
CA LEU A 48 -5.49 6.06 -14.16
C LEU A 48 -6.55 5.22 -14.88
N ARG A 49 -7.12 4.21 -14.19
CA ARG A 49 -8.19 3.38 -14.75
C ARG A 49 -9.43 4.19 -15.09
N ALA A 50 -9.81 5.15 -14.23
CA ALA A 50 -10.95 6.02 -14.49
C ALA A 50 -10.71 6.93 -15.70
N ILE A 51 -9.53 7.54 -15.83
CA ILE A 51 -9.15 8.40 -16.96
C ILE A 51 -9.11 7.58 -18.26
N GLU A 52 -8.51 6.39 -18.24
CA GLU A 52 -8.44 5.48 -19.38
C GLU A 52 -9.85 5.08 -19.86
N GLN A 53 -10.74 4.78 -18.93
CA GLN A 53 -12.13 4.48 -19.26
C GLN A 53 -12.84 5.66 -19.93
N VAL A 54 -12.60 6.87 -19.45
CA VAL A 54 -13.19 8.09 -20.06
C VAL A 54 -12.68 8.32 -21.48
N PHE A 55 -11.39 8.06 -21.73
CA PHE A 55 -10.78 8.27 -23.05
C PHE A 55 -10.85 7.05 -23.97
N GLY A 56 -11.34 5.91 -23.49
CA GLY A 56 -11.35 4.66 -24.26
C GLY A 56 -9.95 4.11 -24.52
N VAL A 57 -9.00 4.35 -23.60
CA VAL A 57 -7.63 3.82 -23.70
C VAL A 57 -7.61 2.39 -23.19
N GLU A 58 -7.22 1.45 -24.04
CA GLU A 58 -6.96 0.07 -23.66
C GLU A 58 -5.49 -0.10 -23.28
N VAL A 59 -5.24 -0.77 -22.17
CA VAL A 59 -3.87 -1.07 -21.70
C VAL A 59 -3.53 -2.54 -21.95
N THR A 60 -2.23 -2.86 -21.97
CA THR A 60 -1.77 -4.23 -22.16
C THR A 60 -1.88 -5.04 -20.86
N ASP A 61 -1.94 -6.38 -20.98
CA ASP A 61 -1.90 -7.29 -19.83
C ASP A 61 -0.66 -7.05 -18.95
N ARG A 62 0.48 -6.71 -19.57
CA ARG A 62 1.69 -6.32 -18.83
C ARG A 62 1.46 -5.09 -17.97
N THR A 63 0.78 -4.08 -18.49
CA THR A 63 0.47 -2.86 -17.73
C THR A 63 -0.41 -3.17 -16.53
N GLU A 64 -1.45 -3.99 -16.70
CA GLU A 64 -2.30 -4.41 -15.60
C GLU A 64 -1.53 -5.21 -14.55
N ALA A 65 -0.69 -6.18 -14.97
CA ALA A 65 0.15 -6.95 -14.05
C ALA A 65 1.12 -6.06 -13.25
N LEU A 66 1.71 -5.03 -13.86
CA LEU A 66 2.57 -4.07 -13.16
C LEU A 66 1.79 -3.22 -12.16
N ARG A 67 0.55 -2.84 -12.49
CA ARG A 67 -0.33 -2.11 -11.56
C ARG A 67 -0.72 -2.97 -10.36
N GLU A 68 -1.04 -4.24 -10.59
CA GLU A 68 -1.29 -5.19 -9.51
C GLU A 68 -0.05 -5.38 -8.64
N LEU A 69 1.13 -5.52 -9.23
CA LEU A 69 2.39 -5.64 -8.51
C LEU A 69 2.66 -4.40 -7.64
N LEU A 70 2.39 -3.20 -8.15
CA LEU A 70 2.47 -1.94 -7.41
C LEU A 70 1.50 -1.93 -6.21
N LEU A 71 0.26 -2.41 -6.41
CA LEU A 71 -0.73 -2.51 -5.33
C LEU A 71 -0.30 -3.54 -4.28
N TYR A 72 0.21 -4.70 -4.68
CA TYR A 72 0.72 -5.71 -3.73
C TYR A 72 1.90 -5.20 -2.91
N GLY A 73 2.81 -4.45 -3.52
CA GLY A 73 3.87 -3.75 -2.78
C GLY A 73 3.31 -2.79 -1.73
N SER A 74 2.30 -2.02 -2.11
CA SER A 74 1.60 -1.12 -1.19
C SER A 74 0.89 -1.87 -0.07
N TYR A 75 0.29 -3.04 -0.35
CA TYR A 75 -0.34 -3.86 0.68
C TYR A 75 0.67 -4.44 1.66
N LEU A 76 1.79 -4.97 1.18
CA LEU A 76 2.84 -5.52 2.05
C LEU A 76 3.39 -4.45 3.01
N GLN A 77 3.74 -3.26 2.53
CA GLN A 77 4.23 -2.20 3.41
C GLN A 77 3.16 -1.71 4.39
N ASN A 78 1.92 -1.59 3.94
CA ASN A 78 0.81 -1.11 4.77
C ASN A 78 0.45 -2.15 5.83
N HIS A 79 0.17 -3.39 5.44
CA HIS A 79 -0.22 -4.45 6.36
C HIS A 79 0.90 -4.78 7.34
N GLY A 80 2.16 -4.86 6.89
CA GLY A 80 3.29 -5.04 7.80
C GLY A 80 3.39 -3.91 8.83
N THR A 81 3.19 -2.67 8.42
CA THR A 81 3.18 -1.54 9.34
C THR A 81 1.96 -1.59 10.27
N HIS A 82 0.77 -1.82 9.73
CA HIS A 82 -0.47 -1.86 10.53
C HIS A 82 -0.42 -2.96 11.58
N LEU A 83 -0.12 -4.19 11.17
CA LEU A 83 -0.10 -5.33 12.09
C LEU A 83 0.92 -5.14 13.23
N PHE A 84 2.16 -4.80 12.92
CA PHE A 84 3.23 -4.84 13.91
C PHE A 84 3.49 -3.51 14.61
N VAL A 85 3.19 -2.36 13.98
CA VAL A 85 3.44 -1.05 14.58
C VAL A 85 2.19 -0.48 15.26
N PHE A 86 1.02 -0.74 14.71
CA PHE A 86 -0.23 -0.19 15.23
C PHE A 86 -1.04 -1.23 16.02
N ALA A 87 -1.36 -2.39 15.44
CA ALA A 87 -2.25 -3.36 16.06
C ALA A 87 -1.59 -4.20 17.15
N ALA A 88 -0.39 -4.75 16.92
CA ALA A 88 0.27 -5.61 17.89
C ALA A 88 0.45 -4.97 19.28
N PRO A 89 0.83 -3.68 19.42
CA PRO A 89 0.89 -3.04 20.72
C PRO A 89 -0.43 -3.10 21.49
N ASP A 90 -1.56 -2.85 20.82
CA ASP A 90 -2.88 -2.85 21.46
C ASP A 90 -3.25 -4.25 21.95
N PHE A 91 -3.04 -5.29 21.14
CA PHE A 91 -3.27 -6.68 21.54
C PHE A 91 -2.39 -7.14 22.70
N LEU A 92 -1.18 -6.60 22.82
CA LEU A 92 -0.22 -6.93 23.86
C LEU A 92 -0.33 -6.01 25.10
N GLY A 93 -1.29 -5.08 25.11
CA GLY A 93 -1.47 -4.13 26.22
C GLY A 93 -0.37 -3.07 26.32
N HIS A 94 0.31 -2.77 25.24
CA HIS A 94 1.37 -1.77 25.17
C HIS A 94 0.86 -0.43 24.61
N LYS A 95 1.40 0.68 25.08
CA LYS A 95 1.08 2.03 24.59
C LYS A 95 1.81 2.42 23.30
N SER A 96 2.78 1.60 22.86
CA SER A 96 3.60 1.87 21.68
C SER A 96 4.31 0.59 21.22
N VAL A 97 4.94 0.65 20.04
CA VAL A 97 5.69 -0.46 19.47
C VAL A 97 7.04 -0.74 20.16
N PHE A 98 7.57 0.20 20.92
CA PHE A 98 8.92 0.06 21.52
C PHE A 98 9.08 -1.14 22.46
N PRO A 99 8.14 -1.45 23.36
CA PRO A 99 8.22 -2.66 24.18
C PRO A 99 8.25 -3.96 23.36
N LEU A 100 7.58 -3.99 22.19
CA LEU A 100 7.67 -5.13 21.29
C LEU A 100 9.06 -5.25 20.67
N ALA A 101 9.65 -4.13 20.24
CA ALA A 101 10.99 -4.10 19.68
C ALA A 101 12.07 -4.53 20.70
N GLU A 102 11.91 -4.15 21.97
CA GLU A 102 12.82 -4.55 23.05
C GLU A 102 12.62 -6.01 23.50
N GLY A 103 11.36 -6.46 23.60
CA GLY A 103 11.00 -7.79 24.09
C GLY A 103 11.15 -8.90 23.05
N ASN A 104 10.98 -8.59 21.78
CA ASN A 104 11.12 -9.54 20.68
C ASN A 104 11.75 -8.87 19.44
N PRO A 105 13.06 -8.58 19.49
CA PRO A 105 13.74 -7.87 18.40
C PRO A 105 13.71 -8.65 17.08
N GLU A 106 13.76 -9.99 17.11
CA GLU A 106 13.72 -10.81 15.90
C GLU A 106 12.37 -10.67 15.17
N LEU A 107 11.25 -10.72 15.90
CA LEU A 107 9.92 -10.50 15.33
C LEU A 107 9.82 -9.10 14.73
N PHE A 108 10.34 -8.11 15.43
CA PHE A 108 10.31 -6.73 14.99
C PHE A 108 11.15 -6.50 13.71
N GLU A 109 12.36 -7.06 13.65
CA GLU A 109 13.21 -7.00 12.45
C GLU A 109 12.55 -7.67 11.25
N ARG A 110 11.91 -8.83 11.42
CA ARG A 110 11.16 -9.50 10.35
C ARG A 110 9.96 -8.67 9.88
N ALA A 111 9.25 -8.02 10.79
CA ALA A 111 8.15 -7.11 10.48
C ALA A 111 8.62 -5.91 9.64
N LEU A 112 9.75 -5.31 10.03
CA LEU A 112 10.39 -4.25 9.25
C LEU A 112 10.86 -4.76 7.88
N GLY A 113 11.31 -6.02 7.79
CA GLY A 113 11.67 -6.68 6.54
C GLY A 113 10.50 -6.77 5.56
N LEU A 114 9.30 -7.15 6.01
CA LEU A 114 8.08 -7.13 5.19
C LEU A 114 7.77 -5.73 4.66
N LYS A 115 7.86 -4.73 5.52
CA LYS A 115 7.67 -3.33 5.12
C LYS A 115 8.71 -2.89 4.10
N ALA A 116 9.98 -3.26 4.31
CA ALA A 116 11.08 -2.91 3.41
C ALA A 116 10.88 -3.54 2.03
N LEU A 117 10.47 -4.82 1.97
CA LEU A 117 10.14 -5.50 0.71
C LEU A 117 9.01 -4.80 -0.03
N GLY A 118 7.93 -4.43 0.66
CA GLY A 118 6.84 -3.66 0.05
C GLY A 118 7.30 -2.30 -0.48
N ASN A 119 8.18 -1.61 0.24
CA ASN A 119 8.80 -0.36 -0.21
C ASN A 119 9.69 -0.57 -1.45
N GLU A 120 10.48 -1.63 -1.50
CA GLU A 120 11.32 -1.98 -2.65
C GLU A 120 10.47 -2.26 -3.89
N LEU A 121 9.41 -3.04 -3.73
CA LEU A 121 8.42 -3.32 -4.78
C LEU A 121 7.80 -2.04 -5.34
N CYS A 122 7.30 -1.17 -4.46
CA CYS A 122 6.73 0.12 -4.87
C CYS A 122 7.78 1.01 -5.55
N THR A 123 9.02 0.99 -5.09
CA THR A 123 10.12 1.78 -5.68
C THR A 123 10.47 1.26 -7.06
N LEU A 124 10.58 -0.05 -7.22
CA LEU A 124 10.91 -0.67 -8.49
C LEU A 124 9.85 -0.42 -9.56
N VAL A 125 8.59 -0.61 -9.22
CA VAL A 125 7.48 -0.46 -10.16
C VAL A 125 7.01 0.99 -10.27
N GLY A 126 6.87 1.66 -9.14
CA GLY A 126 6.28 3.00 -9.03
C GLY A 126 7.28 4.16 -9.07
N GLY A 127 8.60 3.85 -9.09
CA GLY A 127 9.67 4.85 -9.03
C GLY A 127 9.90 5.45 -7.65
N ARG A 128 9.02 5.20 -6.70
CA ARG A 128 9.07 5.68 -5.30
C ARG A 128 8.33 4.70 -4.40
N SER A 129 8.80 4.58 -3.15
CA SER A 129 8.13 3.76 -2.15
C SER A 129 6.74 4.27 -1.76
N ILE A 130 6.54 5.58 -1.85
CA ILE A 130 5.28 6.28 -1.57
C ILE A 130 5.06 7.32 -2.67
N HIS A 131 3.82 7.54 -3.08
CA HIS A 131 3.45 8.47 -4.16
C HIS A 131 4.11 8.09 -5.49
N PRO A 132 3.72 6.97 -6.12
CA PRO A 132 4.32 6.49 -7.36
C PRO A 132 4.22 7.53 -8.48
N ILE A 133 5.25 7.57 -9.34
CA ILE A 133 5.37 8.57 -10.41
C ILE A 133 5.59 7.95 -11.79
N THR A 134 5.83 6.64 -11.87
CA THR A 134 6.10 5.95 -13.14
C THR A 134 4.84 5.45 -13.83
N ALA A 135 3.76 5.22 -13.06
CA ALA A 135 2.47 4.84 -13.60
C ALA A 135 1.77 6.05 -14.24
N VAL A 136 1.40 5.93 -15.49
CA VAL A 136 0.77 6.97 -16.31
C VAL A 136 -0.42 6.41 -17.09
N VAL A 137 -1.21 7.27 -17.69
CA VAL A 137 -2.30 6.84 -18.62
C VAL A 137 -1.69 6.03 -19.76
N GLY A 138 -2.21 4.83 -19.98
CA GLY A 138 -1.77 3.89 -21.00
C GLY A 138 -0.58 2.99 -20.60
N GLY A 139 0.06 3.19 -19.43
CA GLY A 139 1.19 2.33 -19.06
C GLY A 139 2.10 2.86 -17.94
N PHE A 140 3.38 2.68 -18.18
CA PHE A 140 4.47 3.09 -17.27
C PHE A 140 5.59 3.81 -18.05
N THR A 141 6.24 4.77 -17.41
CA THR A 141 7.38 5.52 -17.97
C THR A 141 8.72 4.84 -17.76
N HIS A 142 8.77 3.72 -17.05
CA HIS A 142 9.98 2.99 -16.68
C HIS A 142 9.83 1.51 -17.02
N GLU A 143 10.92 0.90 -17.49
CA GLU A 143 11.00 -0.54 -17.71
C GLU A 143 11.86 -1.18 -16.61
N ILE A 144 11.38 -2.32 -16.11
CA ILE A 144 12.04 -3.13 -15.09
C ILE A 144 12.83 -4.22 -15.83
N SER A 145 14.10 -4.39 -15.52
CA SER A 145 14.95 -5.43 -16.09
C SER A 145 14.61 -6.82 -15.56
N ALA A 146 14.98 -7.86 -16.30
CA ALA A 146 14.79 -9.25 -15.88
C ALA A 146 15.51 -9.57 -14.56
N ASP A 147 16.71 -9.01 -14.37
CA ASP A 147 17.51 -9.23 -13.15
C ASP A 147 16.83 -8.61 -11.91
N GLU A 148 16.22 -7.44 -12.08
CA GLU A 148 15.45 -6.79 -11.01
C GLU A 148 14.22 -7.62 -10.63
N TYR A 149 13.49 -8.18 -11.61
CA TYR A 149 12.38 -9.09 -11.34
C TYR A 149 12.81 -10.35 -10.60
N LEU A 150 13.92 -10.97 -11.01
CA LEU A 150 14.43 -12.19 -10.36
C LEU A 150 14.83 -11.92 -8.92
N ARG A 151 15.58 -10.85 -8.67
CA ARG A 151 15.98 -10.44 -7.31
C ARG A 151 14.76 -10.19 -6.42
N LEU A 152 13.74 -9.55 -6.96
CA LEU A 152 12.51 -9.28 -6.21
C LEU A 152 11.75 -10.58 -5.90
N ALA A 153 11.65 -11.51 -6.86
CA ALA A 153 11.00 -12.80 -6.65
C ALA A 153 11.70 -13.62 -5.55
N GLU A 154 13.04 -13.65 -5.56
CA GLU A 154 13.83 -14.29 -4.50
C GLU A 154 13.58 -13.65 -3.11
N ALA A 155 13.52 -12.33 -3.04
CA ALA A 155 13.22 -11.61 -1.81
C ALA A 155 11.78 -11.90 -1.30
N MET A 156 10.82 -12.01 -2.20
CA MET A 156 9.44 -12.37 -1.87
C MET A 156 9.35 -13.81 -1.34
N ASP A 157 10.01 -14.76 -1.98
CA ASP A 157 10.04 -16.14 -1.53
C ASP A 157 10.70 -16.28 -0.14
N ALA A 158 11.78 -15.55 0.11
CA ALA A 158 12.47 -15.55 1.40
C ALA A 158 11.61 -15.01 2.57
N THR A 159 10.65 -14.13 2.27
CA THR A 159 9.76 -13.54 3.30
C THR A 159 8.41 -14.24 3.43
N ARG A 160 8.09 -15.15 2.53
CA ARG A 160 6.77 -15.80 2.43
C ARG A 160 6.36 -16.53 3.71
N GLU A 161 7.26 -17.33 4.26
CA GLU A 161 6.99 -18.10 5.49
C GLU A 161 6.64 -17.18 6.65
N PHE A 162 7.39 -16.10 6.83
CA PHE A 162 7.10 -15.10 7.86
C PHE A 162 5.79 -14.37 7.64
N ALA A 163 5.45 -14.03 6.39
CA ALA A 163 4.18 -13.37 6.07
C ALA A 163 2.99 -14.27 6.42
N LEU A 164 3.07 -15.58 6.14
CA LEU A 164 2.04 -16.54 6.52
C LEU A 164 1.96 -16.73 8.04
N ALA A 165 3.11 -16.86 8.72
CA ALA A 165 3.16 -16.96 10.18
C ALA A 165 2.59 -15.72 10.87
N SER A 166 2.70 -14.54 10.25
CA SER A 166 2.09 -13.32 10.78
C SER A 166 0.56 -13.40 10.82
N VAL A 167 -0.06 -14.01 9.82
CA VAL A 167 -1.52 -14.22 9.81
C VAL A 167 -1.95 -15.13 10.96
N ASP A 168 -1.20 -16.23 11.19
CA ASP A 168 -1.48 -17.16 12.29
C ASP A 168 -1.31 -16.47 13.65
N LEU A 169 -0.26 -15.68 13.82
CA LEU A 169 -0.02 -14.92 15.05
C LEU A 169 -1.22 -14.01 15.41
N PHE A 170 -1.72 -13.25 14.43
CA PHE A 170 -2.83 -12.32 14.68
C PHE A 170 -4.18 -13.01 14.83
N ARG A 171 -4.36 -14.20 14.23
CA ARG A 171 -5.58 -14.99 14.44
C ARG A 171 -5.72 -15.50 15.87
N ASP A 172 -4.59 -15.75 16.53
CA ASP A 172 -4.54 -16.34 17.86
C ASP A 172 -4.63 -15.29 18.99
N PHE A 173 -4.66 -14.00 18.68
CA PHE A 173 -4.92 -12.96 19.66
C PHE A 173 -6.41 -12.95 20.08
N ASP A 174 -6.64 -12.75 21.37
CA ASP A 174 -7.98 -12.46 21.88
C ASP A 174 -8.47 -11.10 21.35
N THR A 175 -9.80 -10.96 21.22
CA THR A 175 -10.40 -9.67 20.84
C THR A 175 -10.09 -8.61 21.89
N VAL A 176 -9.62 -7.45 21.43
CA VAL A 176 -9.43 -6.29 22.32
C VAL A 176 -10.80 -5.74 22.70
N ASP A 177 -11.09 -5.65 24.00
CA ASP A 177 -12.26 -4.94 24.51
C ASP A 177 -12.04 -3.43 24.32
N VAL A 178 -12.90 -2.80 23.49
CA VAL A 178 -12.86 -1.37 23.18
C VAL A 178 -13.96 -0.65 23.93
#